data_8fe411bb7c4d4b25d810270af214e1cf
#
_entry.id   8fe411bb7c4d4b25d810270af214e1cf
#
_cell.length_a   1.000
_cell.length_b   1.000
_cell.length_c   1.000
_cell.angle_alpha   90.00
_cell.angle_beta   90.00
_cell.angle_gamma   90.00
#
_symmetry.space_group_name_H-M   'P 1'
#
loop_
_entity.id
_entity.type
_entity.pdbx_description
1 polymer ?
#
loop_
_entity_poly.entity_id
_entity_poly.type
_entity_poly.pdbx_seq_one_letter_code
_entity_poly.pdbx_strand_id
1 'polypeptide(L)'
;MAGHNKWSKVKRQKGVTDAKKAKVFAKLAREIGIAVRVGGPEADLNPRLRMILLKYRSANMPADNIDRAIKKAAGDDDGANYEELTYEVFAPGGVAVLVHANTDNRNRTASDVRHAVTKAGGQLALSLIHI
;
A
#
# COMPACT_ATOMS: atom_id res chain seq x y z
N MET A 1 -12.87 -40.18 9.03
CA MET A 1 -11.64 -39.40 8.81
C MET A 1 -11.88 -37.90 8.94
N ALA A 2 -12.59 -37.51 9.98
CA ALA A 2 -12.93 -36.12 10.26
C ALA A 2 -11.71 -35.20 10.49
N GLY A 3 -10.60 -35.75 11.04
CA GLY A 3 -9.38 -34.96 11.31
C GLY A 3 -8.63 -34.49 10.07
N HIS A 4 -8.67 -35.24 8.98
CA HIS A 4 -8.00 -34.90 7.73
C HIS A 4 -8.67 -33.72 7.02
N ASN A 5 -10.00 -33.64 7.04
CA ASN A 5 -10.75 -32.54 6.45
C ASN A 5 -10.60 -31.24 7.27
N LYS A 6 -10.49 -31.34 8.58
CA LYS A 6 -10.28 -30.19 9.47
C LYS A 6 -8.91 -29.54 9.20
N TRP A 7 -7.85 -30.34 9.08
CA TRP A 7 -6.50 -29.84 8.76
C TRP A 7 -6.44 -29.16 7.38
N SER A 8 -7.02 -29.75 6.37
CA SER A 8 -7.11 -29.17 5.01
C SER A 8 -7.81 -27.82 5.01
N LYS A 9 -8.91 -27.66 5.75
CA LYS A 9 -9.63 -26.39 5.90
C LYS A 9 -8.80 -25.33 6.64
N VAL A 10 -8.15 -25.69 7.74
CA VAL A 10 -7.28 -24.81 8.53
C VAL A 10 -6.09 -24.35 7.69
N LYS A 11 -5.44 -25.24 6.95
CA LYS A 11 -4.33 -24.93 6.06
C LYS A 11 -4.75 -23.92 4.97
N ARG A 12 -5.93 -24.09 4.39
CA ARG A 12 -6.48 -23.18 3.37
C ARG A 12 -6.79 -21.81 3.94
N GLN A 13 -7.42 -21.73 5.11
CA GLN A 13 -7.72 -20.49 5.80
C GLN A 13 -6.44 -19.74 6.21
N LYS A 14 -5.43 -20.48 6.70
CA LYS A 14 -4.12 -19.90 7.03
C LYS A 14 -3.45 -19.29 5.81
N GLY A 15 -3.46 -19.97 4.66
CA GLY A 15 -2.90 -19.46 3.41
C GLY A 15 -3.57 -18.15 2.96
N VAL A 16 -4.90 -18.07 3.04
CA VAL A 16 -5.65 -16.84 2.71
C VAL A 16 -5.32 -15.70 3.68
N THR A 17 -5.23 -15.99 4.97
CA THR A 17 -4.89 -15.00 6.00
C THR A 17 -3.46 -14.49 5.82
N ASP A 18 -2.50 -15.38 5.55
CA ASP A 18 -1.10 -15.02 5.31
C ASP A 18 -0.94 -14.18 4.04
N ALA A 19 -1.69 -14.47 2.97
CA ALA A 19 -1.72 -13.66 1.76
C ALA A 19 -2.25 -12.25 2.00
N LYS A 20 -3.30 -12.11 2.81
CA LYS A 20 -3.85 -10.80 3.22
C LYS A 20 -2.83 -10.01 4.04
N LYS A 21 -2.17 -10.65 5.00
CA LYS A 21 -1.10 -10.04 5.81
C LYS A 21 0.07 -9.58 4.94
N ALA A 22 0.51 -10.38 3.98
CA ALA A 22 1.57 -10.02 3.06
C ALA A 22 1.24 -8.76 2.25
N LYS A 23 -0.01 -8.61 1.79
CA LYS A 23 -0.47 -7.40 1.10
C LYS A 23 -0.45 -6.16 2.00
N VAL A 24 -0.90 -6.30 3.24
CA VAL A 24 -0.88 -5.22 4.24
C VAL A 24 0.56 -4.82 4.55
N PHE A 25 1.47 -5.77 4.73
CA PHE A 25 2.89 -5.49 4.98
C PHE A 25 3.57 -4.80 3.80
N ALA A 26 3.29 -5.22 2.57
CA ALA A 26 3.82 -4.57 1.38
C ALA A 26 3.34 -3.11 1.26
N LYS A 27 2.07 -2.86 1.55
CA LYS A 27 1.50 -1.51 1.58
C LYS A 27 2.14 -0.65 2.66
N LEU A 28 2.30 -1.19 3.88
CA LEU A 28 2.98 -0.53 4.99
C LEU A 28 4.40 -0.12 4.59
N ALA A 29 5.18 -1.02 4.03
CA ALA A 29 6.56 -0.75 3.63
C ALA A 29 6.65 0.42 2.63
N ARG A 30 5.72 0.49 1.68
CA ARG A 30 5.64 1.61 0.73
C ARG A 30 5.27 2.93 1.40
N GLU A 31 4.26 2.93 2.25
CA GLU A 31 3.83 4.12 2.98
C GLU A 31 4.93 4.66 3.89
N ILE A 32 5.62 3.77 4.63
CA ILE A 32 6.78 4.13 5.44
C ILE A 32 7.92 4.67 4.57
N GLY A 33 8.23 4.01 3.46
CA GLY A 33 9.28 4.44 2.55
C GLY A 33 9.11 5.88 2.08
N ILE A 34 7.89 6.24 1.70
CA ILE A 34 7.57 7.61 1.27
C ILE A 34 7.66 8.60 2.44
N ALA A 35 7.08 8.25 3.59
CA ALA A 35 7.10 9.14 4.75
C ALA A 35 8.53 9.40 5.26
N VAL A 36 9.38 8.38 5.31
CA VAL A 36 10.78 8.50 5.73
C VAL A 36 11.59 9.34 4.73
N ARG A 37 11.35 9.18 3.45
CA ARG A 37 12.05 9.96 2.41
C ARG A 37 11.71 11.45 2.49
N VAL A 38 10.47 11.78 2.80
CA VAL A 38 10.01 13.17 2.86
C VAL A 38 10.38 13.84 4.18
N GLY A 39 10.23 13.13 5.30
CA GLY A 39 10.34 13.72 6.65
C GLY A 39 11.40 13.09 7.55
N GLY A 40 12.15 12.09 7.08
CA GLY A 40 13.18 11.39 7.86
C GLY A 40 12.63 10.21 8.68
N PRO A 41 13.54 9.39 9.25
CA PRO A 41 13.18 8.16 9.96
C PRO A 41 12.68 8.37 11.40
N GLU A 42 12.82 9.58 11.93
CA GLU A 42 12.43 9.91 13.29
C GLU A 42 10.93 10.22 13.38
N ALA A 43 10.18 9.33 14.01
CA ALA A 43 8.72 9.49 14.14
C ALA A 43 8.32 10.76 14.91
N ASP A 44 9.11 11.18 15.88
CA ASP A 44 8.85 12.39 16.67
C ASP A 44 8.96 13.66 15.85
N LEU A 45 9.79 13.64 14.82
CA LEU A 45 10.00 14.74 13.89
C LEU A 45 9.21 14.61 12.59
N ASN A 46 8.52 13.49 12.41
CA ASN A 46 7.78 13.17 11.18
C ASN A 46 6.32 12.81 11.50
N PRO A 47 5.42 13.80 11.49
CA PRO A 47 4.00 13.58 11.80
C PRO A 47 3.32 12.53 10.89
N ARG A 48 3.68 12.51 9.61
CA ARG A 48 3.14 11.53 8.65
C ARG A 48 3.55 10.11 9.03
N LEU A 49 4.82 9.90 9.35
CA LEU A 49 5.33 8.61 9.82
C LEU A 49 4.63 8.17 11.10
N ARG A 50 4.47 9.09 12.05
CA ARG A 50 3.78 8.82 13.31
C ARG A 50 2.33 8.34 13.09
N MET A 51 1.59 8.99 12.21
CA MET A 51 0.22 8.57 11.86
C MET A 51 0.18 7.18 11.22
N ILE A 52 1.11 6.89 10.33
CA ILE A 52 1.24 5.57 9.69
C ILE A 52 1.53 4.50 10.75
N LEU A 53 2.44 4.75 11.67
CA LEU A 53 2.77 3.82 12.74
C LEU A 53 1.59 3.54 13.67
N LEU A 54 0.81 4.55 14.02
CA LEU A 54 -0.41 4.38 14.83
C LEU A 54 -1.42 3.51 14.11
N LYS A 55 -1.66 3.77 12.84
CA LYS A 55 -2.58 2.99 12.01
C LYS A 55 -2.21 1.51 11.96
N TYR A 56 -0.95 1.20 11.74
CA TYR A 56 -0.50 -0.18 11.60
C TYR A 56 -0.29 -0.91 12.93
N ARG A 57 0.03 -0.21 13.99
CA ARG A 57 0.03 -0.79 15.35
C ARG A 57 -1.38 -1.19 15.77
N SER A 58 -2.38 -0.37 15.48
CA SER A 58 -3.79 -0.73 15.74
C SER A 58 -4.27 -1.92 14.90
N ALA A 59 -3.62 -2.20 13.77
CA ALA A 59 -3.87 -3.37 12.94
C ALA A 59 -3.06 -4.62 13.35
N ASN A 60 -2.44 -4.62 14.53
CA ASN A 60 -1.62 -5.71 15.09
C ASN A 60 -0.39 -6.07 14.27
N MET A 61 0.25 -5.07 13.68
CA MET A 61 1.54 -5.27 13.01
C MET A 61 2.67 -5.46 14.03
N PRO A 62 3.52 -6.49 13.87
CA PRO A 62 4.67 -6.67 14.75
C PRO A 62 5.63 -5.47 14.69
N ALA A 63 6.11 -5.04 15.85
CA ALA A 63 7.05 -3.92 15.95
C ALA A 63 8.33 -4.15 15.15
N ASP A 64 8.84 -5.37 15.12
CA ASP A 64 10.04 -5.74 14.34
C ASP A 64 9.87 -5.51 12.83
N ASN A 65 8.68 -5.74 12.30
CA ASN A 65 8.39 -5.51 10.88
C ASN A 65 8.34 -4.01 10.57
N ILE A 66 7.79 -3.23 11.48
CA ILE A 66 7.76 -1.76 11.38
C ILE A 66 9.19 -1.21 11.43
N ASP A 67 9.99 -1.62 12.39
CA ASP A 67 11.38 -1.17 12.56
C ASP A 67 12.24 -1.53 11.35
N ARG A 68 12.08 -2.73 10.82
CA ARG A 68 12.77 -3.16 9.59
C ARG A 68 12.38 -2.29 8.40
N ALA A 69 11.10 -1.96 8.25
CA ALA A 69 10.64 -1.10 7.16
C ALA A 69 11.21 0.30 7.25
N ILE A 70 11.29 0.87 8.46
CA ILE A 70 11.89 2.19 8.70
C ILE A 70 13.39 2.15 8.39
N LYS A 71 14.13 1.16 8.89
CA LYS A 71 15.56 1.01 8.65
C LYS A 71 15.88 0.84 7.16
N LYS A 72 15.10 0.02 6.46
CA LYS A 72 15.25 -0.16 5.02
C LYS A 72 14.99 1.14 4.25
N ALA A 73 14.00 1.91 4.65
CA ALA A 73 13.67 3.18 4.02
C ALA A 73 14.70 4.29 4.31
N ALA A 74 15.35 4.24 5.48
CA ALA A 74 16.39 5.19 5.88
C ALA A 74 17.76 4.87 5.28
N GLY A 75 18.01 3.59 4.93
CA GLY A 75 19.23 3.19 4.23
C GLY A 75 19.16 3.53 2.76
N ASP A 76 20.25 4.10 2.23
CA ASP A 76 20.38 4.44 0.79
C ASP A 76 20.49 3.20 -0.12
N ASP A 77 20.46 1.99 0.45
CA ASP A 77 20.58 0.75 -0.29
C ASP A 77 19.24 0.31 -0.86
N ASP A 78 19.14 0.35 -2.18
CA ASP A 78 18.09 -0.26 -3.01
C ASP A 78 16.64 0.18 -2.76
N GLY A 79 16.44 1.39 -2.31
CA GLY A 79 15.09 1.94 -2.30
C GLY A 79 14.56 2.11 -3.72
N ALA A 80 13.74 1.19 -4.19
CA ALA A 80 12.85 1.50 -5.29
C ALA A 80 12.33 2.92 -5.09
N ASN A 81 12.52 3.78 -6.09
CA ASN A 81 12.11 5.17 -6.02
C ASN A 81 10.58 5.24 -6.03
N TYR A 82 9.97 5.02 -4.86
CA TYR A 82 8.53 5.17 -4.72
C TYR A 82 8.15 6.64 -4.85
N GLU A 83 7.19 6.89 -5.70
CA GLU A 83 6.55 8.18 -5.85
C GLU A 83 5.06 8.08 -5.55
N GLU A 84 4.48 9.16 -5.11
CA GLU A 84 3.07 9.29 -4.84
C GLU A 84 2.39 9.94 -6.06
N LEU A 85 1.37 9.26 -6.56
CA LEU A 85 0.58 9.72 -7.70
C LEU A 85 -0.89 9.86 -7.28
N THR A 86 -1.56 10.85 -7.80
CA THR A 86 -2.99 11.01 -7.64
C THR A 86 -3.68 11.00 -8.99
N TYR A 87 -4.67 10.14 -9.14
CA TYR A 87 -5.51 10.07 -10.33
C TYR A 87 -6.92 10.56 -9.99
N GLU A 88 -7.46 11.38 -10.86
CA GLU A 88 -8.87 11.72 -10.84
C GLU A 88 -9.63 10.77 -11.75
N VAL A 89 -10.66 10.15 -11.23
CA VAL A 89 -11.45 9.13 -11.91
C VAL A 89 -12.91 9.51 -11.83
N PHE A 90 -13.61 9.39 -12.94
CA PHE A 90 -15.07 9.51 -12.98
C PHE A 90 -15.70 8.14 -13.00
N ALA A 91 -16.42 7.81 -11.93
CA ALA A 91 -17.17 6.57 -11.80
C ALA A 91 -18.54 6.70 -12.53
N PRO A 92 -19.22 5.58 -12.83
CA PRO A 92 -20.57 5.61 -13.35
C PRO A 92 -21.51 6.46 -12.47
N GLY A 93 -22.37 7.24 -13.10
CA GLY A 93 -23.26 8.16 -12.39
C GLY A 93 -22.68 9.55 -12.10
N GLY A 94 -21.50 9.88 -12.65
CA GLY A 94 -20.90 11.21 -12.51
C GLY A 94 -20.18 11.44 -11.19
N VAL A 95 -19.83 10.38 -10.45
CA VAL A 95 -19.11 10.47 -9.18
C VAL A 95 -17.61 10.65 -9.46
N ALA A 96 -17.02 11.70 -8.93
CA ALA A 96 -15.58 11.91 -8.97
C ALA A 96 -14.89 11.17 -7.81
N VAL A 97 -13.82 10.44 -8.13
CA VAL A 97 -13.02 9.69 -7.16
C VAL A 97 -11.56 10.07 -7.32
N LEU A 98 -10.90 10.37 -6.20
CA LEU A 98 -9.45 10.56 -6.17
C LEU A 98 -8.79 9.24 -5.75
N VAL A 99 -7.87 8.75 -6.58
CA VAL A 99 -7.12 7.54 -6.32
C VAL A 99 -5.67 7.92 -5.99
N HIS A 100 -5.27 7.71 -4.75
CA HIS A 100 -3.88 7.89 -4.32
C HIS A 100 -3.12 6.59 -4.47
N ALA A 101 -2.05 6.61 -5.23
CA ALA A 101 -1.21 5.45 -5.49
C ALA A 101 0.25 5.72 -5.13
N ASN A 102 0.87 4.74 -4.50
CA ASN A 102 2.30 4.73 -4.21
C ASN A 102 2.97 3.70 -5.10
N THR A 103 3.90 4.12 -5.94
CA THR A 103 4.50 3.24 -6.94
C THR A 103 5.99 3.52 -7.16
N ASP A 104 6.69 2.48 -7.54
CA ASP A 104 8.06 2.52 -8.07
C ASP A 104 8.09 2.59 -9.60
N ASN A 105 6.93 2.46 -10.26
CA ASN A 105 6.83 2.50 -11.71
C ASN A 105 5.53 3.22 -12.15
N ARG A 106 5.69 4.49 -12.47
CA ARG A 106 4.60 5.37 -12.92
C ARG A 106 3.81 4.82 -14.10
N ASN A 107 4.52 4.30 -15.10
CA ASN A 107 3.91 3.83 -16.35
C ASN A 107 3.05 2.58 -16.12
N ARG A 108 3.55 1.63 -15.32
CA ARG A 108 2.80 0.44 -14.95
C ARG A 108 1.54 0.81 -14.16
N THR A 109 1.66 1.66 -13.16
CA THR A 109 0.53 2.08 -12.34
C THR A 109 -0.52 2.83 -13.14
N ALA A 110 -0.12 3.72 -14.04
CA ALA A 110 -1.06 4.42 -14.93
C ALA A 110 -1.85 3.45 -15.80
N SER A 111 -1.18 2.44 -16.36
CA SER A 111 -1.82 1.39 -17.14
C SER A 111 -2.78 0.54 -16.32
N ASP A 112 -2.37 0.13 -15.13
CA ASP A 112 -3.19 -0.71 -14.23
C ASP A 112 -4.42 0.05 -13.73
N VAL A 113 -4.27 1.31 -13.34
CA VAL A 113 -5.39 2.17 -12.91
C VAL A 113 -6.38 2.39 -14.06
N ARG A 114 -5.87 2.72 -15.25
CA ARG A 114 -6.70 2.89 -16.45
C ARG A 114 -7.50 1.63 -16.77
N HIS A 115 -6.83 0.48 -16.74
CA HIS A 115 -7.48 -0.81 -16.99
C HIS A 115 -8.58 -1.11 -15.96
N ALA A 116 -8.29 -0.95 -14.67
CA ALA A 116 -9.23 -1.18 -13.60
C ALA A 116 -10.46 -0.26 -13.68
N VAL A 117 -10.23 1.02 -13.95
CA VAL A 117 -11.28 2.04 -14.09
C VAL A 117 -12.17 1.76 -15.30
N THR A 118 -11.58 1.46 -16.44
CA THR A 118 -12.31 1.14 -17.67
C THR A 118 -13.15 -0.14 -17.50
N LYS A 119 -12.57 -1.16 -16.87
CA LYS A 119 -13.28 -2.42 -16.57
C LYS A 119 -14.47 -2.21 -15.64
N ALA A 120 -14.41 -1.25 -14.73
CA ALA A 120 -15.50 -0.90 -13.82
C ALA A 120 -16.53 0.07 -14.45
N GLY A 121 -16.35 0.47 -15.70
CA GLY A 121 -17.27 1.39 -16.41
C GLY A 121 -17.00 2.87 -16.13
N GLY A 122 -15.89 3.21 -15.52
CA GLY A 122 -15.45 4.59 -15.28
C GLY A 122 -14.51 5.12 -16.34
N GLN A 123 -14.07 6.35 -16.15
CA GLN A 123 -13.11 7.03 -17.01
C GLN A 123 -12.03 7.71 -16.18
N LEU A 124 -10.79 7.67 -16.66
CA LEU A 124 -9.70 8.44 -16.10
C LEU A 124 -9.79 9.89 -16.60
N ALA A 125 -9.66 10.86 -15.72
CA ALA A 125 -9.57 12.26 -16.14
C ALA A 125 -8.27 12.49 -16.93
N LEU A 126 -8.32 13.41 -17.88
CA LEU A 126 -7.18 13.73 -18.76
C LEU A 126 -6.04 14.44 -18.02
N SER A 127 -6.29 15.02 -16.86
CA SER A 127 -5.28 15.69 -16.05
C SER A 127 -4.77 14.77 -14.94
N LEU A 128 -3.48 14.48 -14.98
CA LEU A 128 -2.75 13.90 -13.85
C LEU A 128 -2.46 15.02 -12.85
N ILE A 129 -3.04 14.91 -11.67
CA ILE A 129 -2.70 15.84 -10.58
C ILE A 129 -1.45 15.28 -9.90
N HIS A 130 -0.34 15.94 -10.09
CA HIS A 130 0.89 15.68 -9.33
C HIS A 130 0.84 16.51 -8.04
N ILE A 131 0.88 15.81 -6.94
CA ILE A 131 1.08 16.44 -5.63
C ILE A 131 2.51 16.14 -5.18
#